data_9bda44867810b20a3db76dc299855405
#
_entry.id   9bda44867810b20a3db76dc299855405
#
_cell.length_a   1.000
_cell.length_b   1.000
_cell.length_c   1.000
_cell.angle_alpha   90.00
_cell.angle_beta   90.00
_cell.angle_gamma   90.00
#
_symmetry.space_group_name_H-M   'P 1'
#
loop_
_entity.id
_entity.type
_entity.pdbx_description
1 polymer ?
#
loop_
_entity_poly.entity_id
_entity_poly.type
_entity_poly.pdbx_seq_one_letter_code
_entity_poly.pdbx_strand_id
1 'polypeptide(L)'
;MIRRTIPQKTISNEVELNGVGLHSGQKVNIKFKPAPVDTGLVFIREDLSEDNMINANIKYISNTDRGTNIDNGIVRIQTSEHVLAALVGLGIDNCFISLNGPEVPIMDGSSKDFIQVLEKAEIKEQGILREEFFPDSPITFKDEESGGEISLVPYENYSIDTTVDYGTKVLGTQKAYIDDISEFKEEISIARTFSFLHELEMLLDNGLIKGGDLNNAIVYVDKPLDDSNMEKLKKAFN
;
A
#
# COMPACT_ATOMS: atom_id res chain seq x y z
N MET A 1 -14.44 18.39 -13.33
CA MET A 1 -14.41 19.68 -12.56
C MET A 1 -13.39 19.56 -11.44
N ILE A 2 -12.66 20.64 -11.09
CA ILE A 2 -11.78 20.68 -9.92
C ILE A 2 -12.50 21.46 -8.82
N ARG A 3 -12.51 20.90 -7.60
CA ARG A 3 -13.03 21.55 -6.38
C ARG A 3 -11.87 21.83 -5.42
N ARG A 4 -12.01 22.86 -4.58
CA ARG A 4 -11.08 23.23 -3.51
C ARG A 4 -11.90 23.56 -2.27
N THR A 5 -12.16 22.57 -1.43
CA THR A 5 -13.05 22.71 -0.28
C THR A 5 -12.40 22.29 1.03
N ILE A 6 -11.40 21.42 0.98
CA ILE A 6 -10.78 20.81 2.14
C ILE A 6 -9.32 21.29 2.26
N PRO A 7 -8.88 21.77 3.45
CA PRO A 7 -7.47 22.10 3.66
C PRO A 7 -6.56 20.92 3.42
N GLN A 8 -5.39 21.17 2.82
CA GLN A 8 -4.31 20.19 2.80
C GLN A 8 -3.86 19.86 4.23
N LYS A 9 -3.39 18.62 4.41
CA LYS A 9 -2.92 18.13 5.70
C LYS A 9 -1.51 17.56 5.61
N THR A 10 -0.77 17.75 6.71
CA THR A 10 0.52 17.10 6.96
C THR A 10 0.55 16.61 8.42
N ILE A 11 1.63 15.98 8.83
CA ILE A 11 1.89 15.63 10.24
C ILE A 11 2.61 16.78 10.96
N SER A 12 2.49 16.85 12.28
CA SER A 12 3.14 17.87 13.12
C SER A 12 4.55 17.45 13.54
N ASN A 13 4.74 16.17 13.84
CA ASN A 13 5.97 15.62 14.40
C ASN A 13 6.54 14.52 13.51
N GLU A 14 7.86 14.36 13.52
CA GLU A 14 8.52 13.20 12.90
C GLU A 14 8.23 11.95 13.73
N VAL A 15 7.91 10.85 13.05
CA VAL A 15 7.70 9.52 13.65
C VAL A 15 8.34 8.45 12.80
N GLU A 16 8.65 7.30 13.41
CA GLU A 16 9.29 6.20 12.70
C GLU A 16 8.76 4.83 13.10
N LEU A 17 8.95 3.87 12.21
CA LEU A 17 8.72 2.45 12.42
C LEU A 17 9.93 1.64 11.97
N ASN A 18 10.14 0.50 12.63
CA ASN A 18 11.13 -0.49 12.22
C ASN A 18 10.41 -1.80 11.88
N GLY A 19 10.80 -2.41 10.79
CA GLY A 19 10.21 -3.66 10.34
C GLY A 19 11.15 -4.42 9.40
N VAL A 20 10.55 -5.31 8.59
CA VAL A 20 11.26 -6.16 7.63
C VAL A 20 10.57 -6.02 6.28
N GLY A 21 11.34 -5.92 5.19
CA GLY A 21 10.82 -5.97 3.83
C GLY A 21 10.29 -7.38 3.52
N LEU A 22 9.08 -7.47 2.95
CA LEU A 22 8.44 -8.75 2.63
C LEU A 22 9.29 -9.58 1.66
N HIS A 23 9.76 -8.96 0.59
CA HIS A 23 10.48 -9.66 -0.48
C HIS A 23 11.98 -9.75 -0.19
N SER A 24 12.58 -8.68 0.32
CA SER A 24 14.02 -8.61 0.58
C SER A 24 14.45 -9.34 1.85
N GLY A 25 13.59 -9.44 2.86
CA GLY A 25 13.94 -9.91 4.20
C GLY A 25 14.86 -8.95 4.97
N GLN A 26 15.13 -7.77 4.44
CA GLN A 26 16.03 -6.80 5.07
C GLN A 26 15.32 -6.01 6.16
N LYS A 27 16.07 -5.63 7.19
CA LYS A 27 15.59 -4.70 8.21
C LYS A 27 15.45 -3.31 7.61
N VAL A 28 14.28 -2.71 7.79
CA VAL A 28 13.90 -1.41 7.25
C VAL A 28 13.50 -0.48 8.38
N ASN A 29 14.06 0.72 8.36
CA ASN A 29 13.55 1.86 9.13
C ASN A 29 12.82 2.79 8.17
N ILE A 30 11.56 3.09 8.47
CA ILE A 30 10.75 4.07 7.75
C ILE A 30 10.44 5.24 8.66
N LYS A 31 10.62 6.47 8.18
CA LYS A 31 10.35 7.72 8.91
C LYS A 31 9.37 8.56 8.13
N PHE A 32 8.45 9.17 8.85
CA PHE A 32 7.50 10.15 8.32
C PHE A 32 7.85 11.52 8.86
N LYS A 33 8.00 12.50 7.96
CA LYS A 33 8.37 13.88 8.31
C LYS A 33 7.34 14.85 7.75
N PRO A 34 7.06 15.95 8.48
CA PRO A 34 6.22 17.02 7.96
C PRO A 34 6.74 17.53 6.61
N ALA A 35 5.83 17.81 5.70
CA ALA A 35 6.18 18.40 4.42
C ALA A 35 5.40 19.71 4.18
N PRO A 36 5.99 20.69 3.44
CA PRO A 36 5.30 21.91 3.04
C PRO A 36 4.04 21.63 2.22
N VAL A 37 3.18 22.64 2.07
CA VAL A 37 2.03 22.61 1.15
C VAL A 37 2.50 22.28 -0.28
N ASP A 38 1.64 21.61 -1.04
CA ASP A 38 1.87 21.23 -2.44
C ASP A 38 3.07 20.31 -2.68
N THR A 39 3.63 19.70 -1.62
CA THR A 39 4.71 18.72 -1.74
C THR A 39 4.22 17.38 -2.26
N GLY A 40 3.01 16.97 -1.83
CA GLY A 40 2.53 15.61 -2.04
C GLY A 40 3.23 14.58 -1.15
N LEU A 41 3.09 13.32 -1.50
CA LEU A 41 3.78 12.22 -0.83
C LEU A 41 5.10 11.93 -1.55
N VAL A 42 6.22 12.08 -0.84
CA VAL A 42 7.56 11.97 -1.43
C VAL A 42 8.38 10.95 -0.67
N PHE A 43 8.81 9.90 -1.36
CA PHE A 43 9.77 8.95 -0.82
C PHE A 43 11.20 9.47 -0.92
N ILE A 44 11.99 9.19 0.12
CA ILE A 44 13.41 9.55 0.23
C ILE A 44 14.22 8.30 0.59
N ARG A 45 15.21 7.94 -0.22
CA ARG A 45 16.14 6.85 0.00
C ARG A 45 17.37 7.36 0.75
N GLU A 46 17.38 7.17 2.08
CA GLU A 46 18.49 7.66 2.94
C GLU A 46 19.83 6.93 2.68
N ASP A 47 19.79 5.78 2.03
CA ASP A 47 20.97 5.00 1.63
C ASP A 47 21.60 5.46 0.30
N LEU A 48 20.98 6.38 -0.41
CA LEU A 48 21.50 7.01 -1.63
C LEU A 48 22.04 8.42 -1.31
N SER A 49 23.17 8.78 -1.90
CA SER A 49 23.86 10.05 -1.61
C SER A 49 23.27 11.25 -2.36
N GLU A 50 22.79 11.05 -3.58
CA GLU A 50 22.28 12.10 -4.48
C GLU A 50 21.03 11.60 -5.20
N ASP A 51 20.20 12.53 -5.71
CA ASP A 51 18.96 12.25 -6.48
C ASP A 51 18.08 11.18 -5.84
N ASN A 52 17.99 11.22 -4.50
CA ASN A 52 17.44 10.16 -3.67
C ASN A 52 15.93 10.29 -3.41
N MET A 53 15.22 11.16 -4.13
CA MET A 53 13.80 11.45 -3.93
C MET A 53 12.94 11.02 -5.11
N ILE A 54 11.73 10.54 -4.81
CA ILE A 54 10.72 10.22 -5.82
C ILE A 54 9.32 10.51 -5.28
N ASN A 55 8.50 11.20 -6.07
CA ASN A 55 7.09 11.43 -5.72
C ASN A 55 6.27 10.15 -5.89
N ALA A 56 5.35 9.90 -4.99
CA ALA A 56 4.33 8.87 -5.15
C ALA A 56 3.33 9.29 -6.24
N ASN A 57 3.68 9.06 -7.48
CA ASN A 57 2.91 9.45 -8.65
C ASN A 57 2.73 8.27 -9.60
N ILE A 58 1.53 8.10 -10.16
CA ILE A 58 1.19 7.01 -11.06
C ILE A 58 2.15 6.87 -12.26
N LYS A 59 2.71 7.99 -12.73
CA LYS A 59 3.68 7.99 -13.86
C LYS A 59 4.98 7.24 -13.56
N TYR A 60 5.27 6.99 -12.28
CA TYR A 60 6.46 6.27 -11.85
C TYR A 60 6.16 4.82 -11.44
N ILE A 61 4.93 4.34 -11.58
CA ILE A 61 4.63 2.93 -11.36
C ILE A 61 5.35 2.11 -12.45
N SER A 62 6.30 1.28 -12.01
CA SER A 62 7.12 0.46 -12.91
C SER A 62 6.63 -0.97 -13.01
N ASN A 63 6.02 -1.48 -11.95
CA ASN A 63 5.56 -2.86 -11.86
C ASN A 63 4.54 -2.99 -10.73
N THR A 64 3.54 -3.84 -10.93
CA THR A 64 2.52 -4.20 -9.94
C THR A 64 2.53 -5.70 -9.59
N ASP A 65 3.57 -6.43 -9.99
CA ASP A 65 3.73 -7.84 -9.67
C ASP A 65 4.02 -8.01 -8.17
N ARG A 66 3.05 -8.54 -7.45
CA ARG A 66 3.13 -8.83 -5.99
C ARG A 66 3.36 -7.60 -5.10
N GLY A 67 3.12 -6.38 -5.60
CA GLY A 67 3.23 -5.14 -4.85
C GLY A 67 3.35 -3.94 -5.78
N THR A 68 3.04 -2.75 -5.28
CA THR A 68 3.15 -1.52 -6.07
C THR A 68 4.57 -0.97 -5.98
N ASN A 69 5.28 -1.00 -7.12
CA ASN A 69 6.64 -0.52 -7.23
C ASN A 69 6.68 0.82 -7.96
N ILE A 70 7.37 1.80 -7.36
CA ILE A 70 7.58 3.15 -7.90
C ILE A 70 9.05 3.27 -8.27
N ASP A 71 9.37 3.70 -9.51
CA ASP A 71 10.72 3.76 -10.04
C ASP A 71 10.85 4.89 -11.05
N ASN A 72 11.88 5.73 -10.92
CA ASN A 72 12.23 6.78 -11.88
C ASN A 72 13.57 6.52 -12.58
N GLY A 73 14.12 5.32 -12.46
CA GLY A 73 15.42 4.94 -13.01
C GLY A 73 16.61 5.17 -12.06
N ILE A 74 16.43 5.96 -11.00
CA ILE A 74 17.44 6.23 -9.96
C ILE A 74 16.95 5.73 -8.62
N VAL A 75 15.78 6.17 -8.21
CA VAL A 75 15.13 5.78 -6.96
C VAL A 75 14.07 4.74 -7.25
N ARG A 76 14.15 3.62 -6.55
CA ARG A 76 13.14 2.57 -6.56
C ARG A 76 12.59 2.34 -5.16
N ILE A 77 11.25 2.29 -5.06
CA ILE A 77 10.50 1.96 -3.84
C ILE A 77 9.60 0.78 -4.15
N GLN A 78 9.68 -0.26 -3.34
CA GLN A 78 8.89 -1.49 -3.48
C GLN A 78 7.87 -1.60 -2.36
N THR A 79 6.75 -2.30 -2.62
CA THR A 79 5.70 -2.58 -1.62
C THR A 79 5.13 -1.29 -1.00
N SER A 80 4.86 -0.28 -1.83
CA SER A 80 4.44 1.06 -1.37
C SER A 80 2.95 1.16 -1.01
N GLU A 81 2.12 0.20 -1.39
CA GLU A 81 0.66 0.24 -1.31
C GLU A 81 0.13 0.42 0.11
N HIS A 82 0.68 -0.29 1.11
CA HIS A 82 0.17 -0.27 2.49
C HIS A 82 0.39 1.09 3.17
N VAL A 83 1.57 1.68 2.97
CA VAL A 83 1.90 2.99 3.55
C VAL A 83 1.15 4.12 2.84
N LEU A 84 1.01 4.04 1.52
CA LEU A 84 0.24 5.03 0.76
C LEU A 84 -1.24 4.97 1.11
N ALA A 85 -1.80 3.77 1.28
CA ALA A 85 -3.19 3.59 1.74
C ALA A 85 -3.41 4.21 3.13
N ALA A 86 -2.46 4.04 4.07
CA ALA A 86 -2.54 4.65 5.40
C ALA A 86 -2.55 6.19 5.33
N LEU A 87 -1.66 6.79 4.53
CA LEU A 87 -1.57 8.24 4.37
C LEU A 87 -2.85 8.82 3.74
N VAL A 88 -3.34 8.19 2.68
CA VAL A 88 -4.59 8.60 2.01
C VAL A 88 -5.79 8.40 2.93
N GLY A 89 -5.88 7.26 3.64
CA GLY A 89 -6.96 6.97 4.58
C GLY A 89 -7.04 7.95 5.76
N LEU A 90 -5.90 8.53 6.16
CA LEU A 90 -5.84 9.61 7.16
C LEU A 90 -5.99 11.02 6.55
N GLY A 91 -6.15 11.13 5.24
CA GLY A 91 -6.27 12.40 4.53
C GLY A 91 -4.99 13.25 4.56
N ILE A 92 -3.81 12.64 4.70
CA ILE A 92 -2.51 13.33 4.68
C ILE A 92 -2.11 13.59 3.24
N ASP A 93 -2.04 14.87 2.86
CA ASP A 93 -1.68 15.30 1.51
C ASP A 93 -0.17 15.43 1.31
N ASN A 94 0.54 15.90 2.33
CA ASN A 94 1.96 16.25 2.24
C ASN A 94 2.78 15.54 3.32
N CYS A 95 3.69 14.67 2.89
CA CYS A 95 4.57 13.94 3.80
C CYS A 95 5.86 13.51 3.10
N PHE A 96 7.00 13.69 3.76
CA PHE A 96 8.24 13.01 3.39
C PHE A 96 8.30 11.64 4.05
N ILE A 97 8.59 10.61 3.26
CA ILE A 97 8.64 9.20 3.67
C ILE A 97 10.06 8.70 3.44
N SER A 98 10.88 8.68 4.48
CA SER A 98 12.30 8.30 4.37
C SER A 98 12.49 6.82 4.65
N LEU A 99 13.33 6.15 3.86
CA LEU A 99 13.66 4.73 3.95
C LEU A 99 15.17 4.53 3.89
N ASN A 100 15.70 3.61 4.70
CA ASN A 100 17.10 3.18 4.64
C ASN A 100 17.36 2.04 3.62
N GLY A 101 16.42 1.78 2.72
CA GLY A 101 16.47 0.74 1.70
C GLY A 101 15.34 0.84 0.69
N PRO A 102 15.29 -0.05 -0.32
CA PRO A 102 14.36 0.09 -1.44
C PRO A 102 12.93 -0.39 -1.14
N GLU A 103 12.68 -1.07 -0.05
CA GLU A 103 11.39 -1.70 0.22
C GLU A 103 10.73 -1.13 1.47
N VAL A 104 9.44 -0.85 1.42
CA VAL A 104 8.63 -0.47 2.59
C VAL A 104 8.49 -1.70 3.50
N PRO A 105 8.62 -1.56 4.84
CA PRO A 105 8.45 -2.70 5.74
C PRO A 105 7.00 -3.21 5.69
N ILE A 106 6.84 -4.54 5.72
CA ILE A 106 5.50 -5.15 5.60
C ILE A 106 4.68 -5.05 6.89
N MET A 107 5.31 -4.86 8.02
CA MET A 107 4.69 -4.83 9.34
C MET A 107 3.88 -6.11 9.62
N ASP A 108 2.61 -6.00 10.01
CA ASP A 108 1.70 -7.14 10.19
C ASP A 108 0.97 -7.56 8.90
N GLY A 109 1.34 -6.97 7.76
CA GLY A 109 0.70 -7.20 6.45
C GLY A 109 -0.53 -6.34 6.19
N SER A 110 -0.79 -5.35 7.03
CA SER A 110 -1.90 -4.40 6.90
C SER A 110 -1.40 -2.96 6.93
N SER A 111 -2.32 -1.99 6.86
CA SER A 111 -1.99 -0.56 7.02
C SER A 111 -2.06 -0.09 8.48
N LYS A 112 -2.45 -0.95 9.42
CA LYS A 112 -2.74 -0.62 10.81
C LYS A 112 -1.59 0.05 11.54
N ASP A 113 -0.37 -0.51 11.44
CA ASP A 113 0.79 0.02 12.17
C ASP A 113 1.19 1.39 11.65
N PHE A 114 1.07 1.63 10.33
CA PHE A 114 1.28 2.95 9.74
C PHE A 114 0.25 3.96 10.22
N ILE A 115 -1.04 3.59 10.27
CA ILE A 115 -2.10 4.43 10.84
C ILE A 115 -1.75 4.83 12.27
N GLN A 116 -1.41 3.87 13.12
CA GLN A 116 -1.14 4.11 14.54
C GLN A 116 0.05 5.05 14.77
N VAL A 117 1.11 4.94 13.98
CA VAL A 117 2.26 5.83 14.14
C VAL A 117 2.00 7.22 13.59
N LEU A 118 1.29 7.31 12.45
CA LEU A 118 0.92 8.60 11.86
C LEU A 118 -0.04 9.41 12.75
N GLU A 119 -0.97 8.75 13.44
CA GLU A 119 -1.83 9.42 14.43
C GLU A 119 -1.03 10.00 15.60
N LYS A 120 0.01 9.30 16.07
CA LYS A 120 0.91 9.82 17.12
C LYS A 120 1.72 11.04 16.65
N ALA A 121 1.89 11.19 15.35
CA ALA A 121 2.55 12.36 14.76
C ALA A 121 1.71 13.64 14.78
N GLU A 122 0.42 13.53 15.15
CA GLU A 122 -0.56 14.63 15.17
C GLU A 122 -0.75 15.26 13.78
N ILE A 123 -1.87 14.93 13.15
CA ILE A 123 -2.22 15.47 11.82
C ILE A 123 -2.68 16.91 11.97
N LYS A 124 -2.15 17.81 11.14
CA LYS A 124 -2.53 19.24 11.13
C LYS A 124 -2.93 19.72 9.76
N GLU A 125 -3.88 20.64 9.72
CA GLU A 125 -4.26 21.35 8.52
C GLU A 125 -3.20 22.39 8.12
N GLN A 126 -3.09 22.62 6.81
CA GLN A 126 -2.24 23.64 6.21
C GLN A 126 -3.11 24.73 5.57
N GLY A 127 -2.55 25.93 5.37
CA GLY A 127 -3.30 27.11 4.96
C GLY A 127 -3.79 27.13 3.49
N ILE A 128 -3.63 26.03 2.75
CA ILE A 128 -4.02 25.92 1.32
C ILE A 128 -5.00 24.77 1.15
N LEU A 129 -6.02 24.96 0.31
CA LEU A 129 -7.01 23.94 -0.01
C LEU A 129 -6.43 22.97 -1.05
N ARG A 130 -6.69 21.67 -0.87
CA ARG A 130 -6.32 20.66 -1.86
C ARG A 130 -7.22 20.73 -3.09
N GLU A 131 -6.70 20.31 -4.21
CA GLU A 131 -7.47 20.13 -5.42
C GLU A 131 -8.08 18.71 -5.45
N GLU A 132 -9.39 18.66 -5.62
CA GLU A 132 -10.13 17.40 -5.75
C GLU A 132 -10.71 17.32 -7.16
N PHE A 133 -10.47 16.22 -7.84
CA PHE A 133 -11.03 15.97 -9.17
C PHE A 133 -12.40 15.31 -9.04
N PHE A 134 -13.38 15.94 -9.66
CA PHE A 134 -14.74 15.41 -9.79
C PHE A 134 -15.05 15.13 -11.26
N PRO A 135 -15.34 13.89 -11.66
CA PRO A 135 -15.83 13.61 -13.00
C PRO A 135 -17.23 14.21 -13.19
N ASP A 136 -17.50 14.79 -14.36
CA ASP A 136 -18.83 15.33 -14.70
C ASP A 136 -19.80 14.22 -15.18
N SER A 137 -19.25 13.08 -15.60
CA SER A 137 -19.97 11.87 -16.01
C SER A 137 -19.10 10.64 -15.69
N PRO A 138 -19.69 9.45 -15.64
CA PRO A 138 -18.92 8.23 -15.44
C PRO A 138 -17.80 8.08 -16.49
N ILE A 139 -16.61 7.70 -16.02
CA ILE A 139 -15.43 7.37 -16.85
C ILE A 139 -15.05 5.94 -16.51
N THR A 140 -15.06 5.07 -17.52
CA THR A 140 -14.72 3.66 -17.35
C THR A 140 -13.51 3.31 -18.18
N PHE A 141 -12.56 2.64 -17.58
CA PHE A 141 -11.44 1.97 -18.25
C PHE A 141 -11.58 0.46 -18.06
N LYS A 142 -11.40 -0.29 -19.13
CA LYS A 142 -11.40 -1.74 -19.13
C LYS A 142 -10.11 -2.25 -19.72
N ASP A 143 -9.47 -3.15 -19.00
CA ASP A 143 -8.32 -3.86 -19.49
C ASP A 143 -8.77 -5.14 -20.21
N GLU A 144 -8.58 -5.19 -21.51
CA GLU A 144 -9.01 -6.33 -22.34
C GLU A 144 -8.20 -7.60 -22.07
N GLU A 145 -6.98 -7.49 -21.54
CA GLU A 145 -6.12 -8.62 -21.27
C GLU A 145 -6.49 -9.32 -19.96
N SER A 146 -6.61 -8.58 -18.89
CA SER A 146 -6.98 -9.11 -17.57
C SER A 146 -8.49 -9.22 -17.36
N GLY A 147 -9.28 -8.49 -18.16
CA GLY A 147 -10.72 -8.30 -17.96
C GLY A 147 -11.08 -7.41 -16.77
N GLY A 148 -10.07 -6.78 -16.15
CA GLY A 148 -10.25 -5.83 -15.07
C GLY A 148 -10.93 -4.55 -15.55
N GLU A 149 -11.77 -3.97 -14.70
CA GLU A 149 -12.47 -2.71 -14.99
C GLU A 149 -12.35 -1.76 -13.80
N ILE A 150 -12.10 -0.50 -14.09
CA ILE A 150 -12.15 0.59 -13.11
C ILE A 150 -13.07 1.70 -13.63
N SER A 151 -13.99 2.15 -12.79
CA SER A 151 -14.93 3.22 -13.12
C SER A 151 -14.84 4.35 -12.09
N LEU A 152 -14.71 5.58 -12.57
CA LEU A 152 -14.91 6.79 -11.78
C LEU A 152 -16.32 7.30 -12.04
N VAL A 153 -17.12 7.43 -10.98
CA VAL A 153 -18.49 7.92 -11.06
C VAL A 153 -18.64 9.20 -10.26
N PRO A 154 -19.44 10.18 -10.72
CA PRO A 154 -19.76 11.34 -9.90
C PRO A 154 -20.40 10.91 -8.58
N TYR A 155 -19.79 11.33 -7.47
CA TYR A 155 -20.29 11.04 -6.11
C TYR A 155 -19.92 12.18 -5.16
N GLU A 156 -20.62 12.31 -4.04
CA GLU A 156 -20.36 13.39 -3.08
C GLU A 156 -19.10 13.16 -2.26
N ASN A 157 -18.84 11.90 -1.92
CA ASN A 157 -17.71 11.46 -1.09
C ASN A 157 -16.64 10.76 -1.95
N TYR A 158 -15.45 10.57 -1.38
CA TYR A 158 -14.48 9.64 -1.95
C TYR A 158 -14.81 8.22 -1.45
N SER A 159 -15.69 7.57 -2.20
CA SER A 159 -16.17 6.20 -1.98
C SER A 159 -15.35 5.20 -2.79
N ILE A 160 -15.21 3.98 -2.27
CA ILE A 160 -14.55 2.87 -2.97
C ILE A 160 -15.46 1.64 -2.91
N ASP A 161 -15.81 1.11 -4.09
CA ASP A 161 -16.51 -0.18 -4.25
C ASP A 161 -15.59 -1.12 -5.06
N THR A 162 -15.21 -2.24 -4.46
CA THR A 162 -14.28 -3.18 -5.09
C THR A 162 -14.90 -4.58 -5.11
N THR A 163 -14.83 -5.22 -6.28
CA THR A 163 -15.19 -6.62 -6.46
C THR A 163 -13.98 -7.35 -7.03
N VAL A 164 -13.56 -8.43 -6.37
CA VAL A 164 -12.44 -9.28 -6.82
C VAL A 164 -12.93 -10.72 -6.92
N ASP A 165 -12.74 -11.32 -8.10
CA ASP A 165 -12.90 -12.75 -8.29
C ASP A 165 -11.51 -13.40 -8.23
N TYR A 166 -11.30 -14.20 -7.20
CA TYR A 166 -10.02 -14.88 -6.98
C TYR A 166 -9.86 -16.17 -7.78
N GLY A 167 -10.89 -16.59 -8.52
CA GLY A 167 -10.88 -17.83 -9.32
C GLY A 167 -10.75 -19.12 -8.51
N THR A 168 -10.87 -19.06 -7.17
CA THR A 168 -10.71 -20.21 -6.27
C THR A 168 -11.98 -20.50 -5.50
N LYS A 169 -12.19 -21.78 -5.13
CA LYS A 169 -13.35 -22.15 -4.30
C LYS A 169 -13.24 -21.63 -2.85
N VAL A 170 -12.03 -21.34 -2.39
CA VAL A 170 -11.79 -20.90 -1.00
C VAL A 170 -12.23 -19.47 -0.81
N LEU A 171 -11.90 -18.56 -1.74
CA LEU A 171 -12.27 -17.17 -1.67
C LEU A 171 -13.45 -16.80 -2.56
N GLY A 172 -13.58 -17.44 -3.74
CA GLY A 172 -14.61 -17.09 -4.72
C GLY A 172 -14.54 -15.63 -5.11
N THR A 173 -15.69 -15.00 -5.26
CA THR A 173 -15.82 -13.56 -5.50
C THR A 173 -16.06 -12.83 -4.18
N GLN A 174 -15.23 -11.84 -3.88
CA GLN A 174 -15.33 -10.99 -2.69
C GLN A 174 -15.68 -9.55 -3.07
N LYS A 175 -16.38 -8.87 -2.17
CA LYS A 175 -16.72 -7.45 -2.31
C LYS A 175 -16.34 -6.69 -1.06
N ALA A 176 -15.82 -5.48 -1.25
CA ALA A 176 -15.58 -4.52 -0.19
C ALA A 176 -16.08 -3.14 -0.62
N TYR A 177 -16.65 -2.40 0.32
CA TYR A 177 -17.21 -1.08 0.08
C TYR A 177 -16.97 -0.19 1.29
N ILE A 178 -16.57 1.05 1.02
CA ILE A 178 -16.61 2.17 1.98
C ILE A 178 -17.28 3.37 1.32
N ASP A 179 -18.18 4.02 2.02
CA ASP A 179 -18.93 5.17 1.51
C ASP A 179 -18.09 6.46 1.50
N ASP A 180 -17.18 6.57 2.45
CA ASP A 180 -16.23 7.69 2.55
C ASP A 180 -14.84 7.18 2.97
N ILE A 181 -13.80 7.76 2.41
CA ILE A 181 -12.42 7.37 2.71
C ILE A 181 -12.06 7.52 4.20
N SER A 182 -12.77 8.34 4.95
CA SER A 182 -12.59 8.46 6.41
C SER A 182 -12.91 7.18 7.18
N GLU A 183 -13.70 6.26 6.61
CA GLU A 183 -13.98 4.93 7.17
C GLU A 183 -12.79 3.98 7.03
N PHE A 184 -11.80 4.31 6.20
CA PHE A 184 -10.65 3.45 5.90
C PHE A 184 -9.95 2.95 7.17
N LYS A 185 -9.76 3.82 8.14
CA LYS A 185 -9.07 3.49 9.39
C LYS A 185 -9.73 2.34 10.13
N GLU A 186 -11.05 2.38 10.28
CA GLU A 186 -11.80 1.41 11.09
C GLU A 186 -12.15 0.15 10.29
N GLU A 187 -12.48 0.29 9.00
CA GLU A 187 -13.04 -0.79 8.20
C GLU A 187 -11.98 -1.55 7.37
N ILE A 188 -10.97 -0.85 6.84
CA ILE A 188 -10.03 -1.41 5.86
C ILE A 188 -8.61 -1.57 6.40
N SER A 189 -8.14 -0.65 7.26
CA SER A 189 -6.73 -0.60 7.65
C SER A 189 -6.19 -1.88 8.28
N ILE A 190 -7.06 -2.70 8.86
CA ILE A 190 -6.74 -3.99 9.48
C ILE A 190 -6.72 -5.16 8.50
N ALA A 191 -7.14 -4.94 7.25
CA ALA A 191 -7.12 -5.99 6.23
C ALA A 191 -5.68 -6.34 5.85
N ARG A 192 -5.34 -7.63 5.94
CA ARG A 192 -3.98 -8.13 5.75
C ARG A 192 -3.77 -8.68 4.35
N THR A 193 -2.55 -8.51 3.85
CA THR A 193 -2.09 -9.20 2.65
C THR A 193 -2.14 -10.71 2.80
N PHE A 194 -2.26 -11.43 1.69
CA PHE A 194 -2.36 -12.88 1.69
C PHE A 194 -1.64 -13.50 0.50
N SER A 195 -1.44 -14.82 0.56
CA SER A 195 -1.01 -15.66 -0.55
C SER A 195 -1.76 -17.00 -0.52
N PHE A 196 -1.83 -17.67 -1.65
CA PHE A 196 -2.29 -19.05 -1.69
C PHE A 196 -1.12 -20.01 -1.44
N LEU A 197 -1.42 -21.14 -0.80
CA LEU A 197 -0.40 -22.15 -0.51
C LEU A 197 0.32 -22.64 -1.76
N HIS A 198 -0.39 -22.82 -2.87
CA HIS A 198 0.20 -23.29 -4.13
C HIS A 198 1.16 -22.29 -4.77
N GLU A 199 1.10 -21.00 -4.37
CA GLU A 199 1.98 -19.95 -4.88
C GLU A 199 3.29 -19.85 -4.10
N LEU A 200 3.29 -20.28 -2.82
CA LEU A 200 4.43 -20.06 -1.92
C LEU A 200 5.73 -20.68 -2.43
N GLU A 201 5.69 -21.87 -3.04
CA GLU A 201 6.88 -22.50 -3.62
C GLU A 201 7.49 -21.65 -4.72
N MET A 202 6.66 -21.21 -5.67
CA MET A 202 7.10 -20.37 -6.78
C MET A 202 7.67 -19.04 -6.26
N LEU A 203 7.06 -18.44 -5.23
CA LEU A 203 7.56 -17.19 -4.64
C LEU A 203 8.91 -17.37 -3.97
N LEU A 204 9.10 -18.45 -3.23
CA LEU A 204 10.38 -18.80 -2.59
C LEU A 204 11.47 -19.13 -3.62
N ASP A 205 11.15 -19.91 -4.64
CA ASP A 205 12.08 -20.29 -5.71
C ASP A 205 12.55 -19.07 -6.51
N ASN A 206 11.70 -18.05 -6.65
CA ASN A 206 12.06 -16.77 -7.26
C ASN A 206 12.75 -15.79 -6.30
N GLY A 207 13.10 -16.24 -5.07
CA GLY A 207 13.78 -15.42 -4.08
C GLY A 207 12.94 -14.26 -3.52
N LEU A 208 11.61 -14.35 -3.65
CA LEU A 208 10.64 -13.45 -3.05
C LEU A 208 10.26 -13.90 -1.64
N ILE A 209 9.50 -13.07 -0.93
CA ILE A 209 8.96 -13.34 0.42
C ILE A 209 10.01 -13.83 1.46
N LYS A 210 11.26 -13.37 1.33
CA LYS A 210 12.33 -13.74 2.29
C LYS A 210 12.06 -13.25 3.72
N GLY A 211 11.24 -12.20 3.87
CA GLY A 211 10.73 -11.70 5.14
C GLY A 211 9.30 -12.16 5.43
N GLY A 212 8.75 -13.07 4.63
CA GLY A 212 7.41 -13.61 4.81
C GLY A 212 7.29 -14.44 6.09
N ASP A 213 6.23 -14.19 6.85
CA ASP A 213 5.94 -14.82 8.14
C ASP A 213 4.41 -14.91 8.31
N LEU A 214 3.92 -15.89 9.07
CA LEU A 214 2.50 -16.01 9.40
C LEU A 214 1.96 -14.82 10.21
N ASN A 215 2.84 -14.02 10.80
CA ASN A 215 2.47 -12.78 11.47
C ASN A 215 2.25 -11.60 10.49
N ASN A 216 2.79 -11.69 9.26
CA ASN A 216 2.70 -10.61 8.27
C ASN A 216 1.96 -10.97 6.97
N ALA A 217 1.51 -12.19 6.82
CA ALA A 217 0.66 -12.61 5.69
C ALA A 217 -0.32 -13.71 6.10
N ILE A 218 -1.48 -13.73 5.46
CA ILE A 218 -2.44 -14.83 5.59
C ILE A 218 -2.14 -15.86 4.48
N VAL A 219 -2.11 -17.14 4.83
CA VAL A 219 -1.95 -18.21 3.83
C VAL A 219 -3.27 -18.95 3.67
N TYR A 220 -3.88 -18.86 2.50
CA TYR A 220 -5.06 -19.62 2.15
C TYR A 220 -4.68 -21.00 1.61
N VAL A 221 -5.24 -22.04 2.25
CA VAL A 221 -5.06 -23.43 1.82
C VAL A 221 -6.16 -23.77 0.83
N ASP A 222 -5.83 -23.73 -0.44
CA ASP A 222 -6.76 -23.97 -1.56
C ASP A 222 -6.72 -25.40 -2.10
N LYS A 223 -5.82 -26.25 -1.57
CA LYS A 223 -5.70 -27.68 -1.88
C LYS A 223 -5.58 -28.48 -0.58
N PRO A 224 -5.97 -29.77 -0.57
CA PRO A 224 -5.74 -30.62 0.59
C PRO A 224 -4.27 -30.62 1.01
N LEU A 225 -4.03 -30.43 2.30
CA LEU A 225 -2.70 -30.56 2.87
C LEU A 225 -2.31 -32.02 2.91
N ASP A 226 -1.31 -32.38 2.14
CA ASP A 226 -0.58 -33.65 2.28
C ASP A 226 0.72 -33.44 3.08
N ASP A 227 1.42 -34.53 3.41
CA ASP A 227 2.66 -34.46 4.20
C ASP A 227 3.74 -33.63 3.51
N SER A 228 3.78 -33.64 2.17
CA SER A 228 4.74 -32.86 1.38
C SER A 228 4.48 -31.37 1.51
N ASN A 229 3.22 -30.94 1.39
CA ASN A 229 2.82 -29.55 1.55
C ASN A 229 3.02 -29.04 2.99
N MET A 230 2.80 -29.91 3.98
CA MET A 230 3.11 -29.58 5.39
C MET A 230 4.61 -29.40 5.64
N GLU A 231 5.46 -30.21 5.03
CA GLU A 231 6.92 -30.02 5.14
C GLU A 231 7.41 -28.73 4.48
N LYS A 232 6.80 -28.35 3.33
CA LYS A 232 7.11 -27.10 2.65
C LYS A 232 6.72 -25.88 3.47
N LEU A 233 5.54 -25.89 4.06
CA LEU A 233 5.10 -24.85 5.00
C LEU A 233 6.08 -24.72 6.19
N LYS A 234 6.47 -25.83 6.79
CA LYS A 234 7.45 -25.83 7.89
C LYS A 234 8.79 -25.24 7.46
N LYS A 235 9.28 -25.52 6.25
CA LYS A 235 10.52 -24.94 5.73
C LYS A 235 10.42 -23.45 5.43
N ALA A 236 9.26 -23.00 4.98
CA ALA A 236 9.06 -21.59 4.63
C ALA A 236 8.91 -20.68 5.86
N PHE A 237 8.44 -21.22 6.99
CA PHE A 237 8.06 -20.44 8.17
C PHE A 237 8.77 -20.89 9.47
N ASN A 238 9.83 -21.66 9.40
CA ASN A 238 10.78 -21.92 10.47
C ASN A 238 12.05 -21.10 10.23
#